data_e8df78223abbe34a6d3ceb830ea8184c
#
_entry.id   e8df78223abbe34a6d3ceb830ea8184c
#
_cell.length_a   1.000
_cell.length_b   1.000
_cell.length_c   1.000
_cell.angle_alpha   90.00
_cell.angle_beta   90.00
_cell.angle_gamma   90.00
#
_symmetry.space_group_name_H-M   'P 1'
#
loop_
_entity.id
_entity.type
_entity.pdbx_description
1 polymer ?
#
loop_
_entity_poly.entity_id
_entity_poly.type
_entity_poly.pdbx_seq_one_letter_code
_entity_poly.pdbx_strand_id
1 'polypeptide(L)'
;MEFPLPTHIRWDVDFDGRVGRPKRIARQIREIAPEFVELKIEGDNGIGGLSAIFTEIHKCHPRIEATVVLTARAVAASRWWYPITFLWAIDAGRAFSRCIPADAHAVSFAPDEETIHLLPEVLGDFAKSKARELHLPNVNAIHALASKGHIPVPRSKQFREAGEKLARSRISLDGKRLVVHDFFLWRVLRDLFPDAGGHRVQFPGCEAGTRLAYVDWDGNVYPCASIPIRLGNLLENPFDRIWRSPQRMAIVEAIHSVPVDCDSCMAHSGCRGLAHFASGISD
;
A
#
# COMPACT_ATOMS: atom_id res chain seq x y z
N MET A 1 20.91 10.04 17.86
CA MET A 1 20.37 8.79 17.26
C MET A 1 20.35 8.99 15.74
N GLU A 2 21.14 8.25 14.97
CA GLU A 2 21.05 8.26 13.51
C GLU A 2 19.86 7.41 13.10
N PHE A 3 18.87 8.04 12.51
CA PHE A 3 17.75 7.29 11.94
C PHE A 3 18.12 6.89 10.51
N PRO A 4 18.10 5.60 10.19
CA PRO A 4 18.38 5.13 8.85
C PRO A 4 17.36 5.73 7.85
N LEU A 5 17.77 5.83 6.59
CA LEU A 5 16.85 6.13 5.49
C LEU A 5 15.82 4.99 5.37
N PRO A 6 14.65 5.23 4.77
CA PRO A 6 13.63 4.20 4.63
C PRO A 6 14.14 3.09 3.71
N THR A 7 13.81 1.86 4.07
CA THR A 7 14.11 0.68 3.25
C THR A 7 13.04 0.45 2.19
N HIS A 8 11.87 1.07 2.32
CA HIS A 8 10.74 0.91 1.43
C HIS A 8 10.21 2.28 0.98
N ILE A 9 10.13 2.50 -0.33
CA ILE A 9 9.53 3.70 -0.92
C ILE A 9 8.32 3.30 -1.75
N ARG A 10 7.18 3.94 -1.47
CA ARG A 10 6.01 3.96 -2.34
C ARG A 10 5.93 5.28 -3.04
N TRP A 11 5.79 5.27 -4.36
CA TRP A 11 5.75 6.47 -5.15
C TRP A 11 4.62 6.41 -6.18
N ASP A 12 3.69 7.37 -6.09
CA ASP A 12 2.71 7.57 -7.14
C ASP A 12 3.33 8.41 -8.24
N VAL A 13 3.42 7.85 -9.44
CA VAL A 13 4.14 8.45 -10.56
C VAL A 13 3.14 8.95 -11.59
N ASP A 14 3.22 10.25 -11.85
CA ASP A 14 2.61 10.89 -13.01
C ASP A 14 3.73 11.39 -13.94
N PHE A 15 3.87 10.79 -15.12
CA PHE A 15 4.92 11.16 -16.08
C PHE A 15 4.67 12.49 -16.78
N ASP A 16 3.45 12.97 -16.76
CA ASP A 16 3.06 14.29 -17.31
C ASP A 16 3.19 15.40 -16.26
N GLY A 17 3.41 15.03 -14.98
CA GLY A 17 3.52 15.93 -13.84
C GLY A 17 4.89 16.62 -13.70
N ARG A 18 4.94 17.59 -12.75
CA ARG A 18 6.16 18.40 -12.48
C ARG A 18 7.37 17.56 -12.04
N VAL A 19 7.13 16.46 -11.34
CA VAL A 19 8.19 15.55 -10.84
C VAL A 19 8.40 14.37 -11.80
N GLY A 20 7.50 14.18 -12.75
CA GLY A 20 7.32 12.96 -13.54
C GLY A 20 8.42 12.59 -14.52
N ARG A 21 9.52 13.36 -14.65
CA ARG A 21 10.62 12.97 -15.55
C ARG A 21 11.30 11.71 -15.02
N PRO A 22 11.28 10.58 -15.77
CA PRO A 22 11.79 9.29 -15.33
C PRO A 22 13.21 9.35 -14.76
N LYS A 23 14.11 10.11 -15.38
CA LYS A 23 15.49 10.31 -14.91
C LYS A 23 15.57 10.98 -13.54
N ARG A 24 14.65 11.88 -13.24
CA ARG A 24 14.60 12.56 -11.96
C ARG A 24 14.15 11.61 -10.85
N ILE A 25 13.08 10.86 -11.07
CA ILE A 25 12.58 9.83 -10.15
C ILE A 25 13.69 8.81 -9.89
N ALA A 26 14.31 8.29 -10.95
CA ALA A 26 15.42 7.34 -10.82
C ALA A 26 16.57 7.89 -10.00
N ARG A 27 16.95 9.17 -10.18
CA ARG A 27 17.98 9.82 -9.39
C ARG A 27 17.61 9.90 -7.92
N GLN A 28 16.38 10.30 -7.58
CA GLN A 28 15.91 10.36 -6.20
C GLN A 28 15.90 8.98 -5.55
N ILE A 29 15.41 7.95 -6.24
CA ILE A 29 15.44 6.57 -5.73
C ILE A 29 16.88 6.12 -5.48
N ARG A 30 17.84 6.45 -6.36
CA ARG A 30 19.25 6.13 -6.15
C ARG A 30 19.85 6.83 -4.93
N GLU A 31 19.50 8.10 -4.70
CA GLU A 31 19.97 8.89 -3.56
C GLU A 31 19.43 8.32 -2.23
N ILE A 32 18.19 7.81 -2.22
CA ILE A 32 17.57 7.18 -1.05
C ILE A 32 18.12 5.76 -0.85
N ALA A 33 18.43 5.04 -1.93
CA ALA A 33 18.91 3.65 -1.95
C ALA A 33 18.04 2.66 -1.14
N PRO A 34 16.72 2.63 -1.34
CA PRO A 34 15.85 1.70 -0.63
C PRO A 34 16.10 0.26 -1.07
N GLU A 35 15.67 -0.72 -0.25
CA GLU A 35 15.64 -2.14 -0.61
C GLU A 35 14.46 -2.46 -1.52
N PHE A 36 13.32 -1.80 -1.28
CA PHE A 36 12.05 -2.01 -1.99
C PHE A 36 11.51 -0.71 -2.57
N VAL A 37 11.08 -0.76 -3.81
CA VAL A 37 10.41 0.35 -4.48
C VAL A 37 9.06 -0.12 -5.02
N GLU A 38 7.98 0.52 -4.59
CA GLU A 38 6.66 0.36 -5.16
C GLU A 38 6.32 1.60 -5.98
N LEU A 39 6.14 1.44 -7.28
CA LEU A 39 5.71 2.52 -8.18
C LEU A 39 4.26 2.31 -8.56
N LYS A 40 3.38 3.22 -8.19
CA LYS A 40 2.00 3.25 -8.66
C LYS A 40 1.89 4.18 -9.86
N ILE A 41 1.33 3.65 -10.94
CA ILE A 41 1.15 4.38 -12.19
C ILE A 41 -0.32 4.47 -12.51
N GLU A 42 -0.77 5.68 -12.79
CA GLU A 42 -2.10 5.95 -13.28
C GLU A 42 -2.05 6.25 -14.80
N GLY A 43 -2.88 5.53 -15.57
CA GLY A 43 -3.03 5.73 -17.00
C GLY A 43 -2.13 4.89 -17.92
N ASP A 44 -2.40 4.99 -19.22
CA ASP A 44 -1.81 4.13 -20.25
C ASP A 44 -0.39 4.56 -20.68
N ASN A 45 0.01 5.80 -20.39
CA ASN A 45 1.26 6.40 -20.88
C ASN A 45 2.50 6.05 -20.03
N GLY A 46 2.30 5.37 -18.89
CA GLY A 46 3.35 5.18 -17.88
C GLY A 46 4.42 4.14 -18.20
N ILE A 47 4.15 3.20 -19.10
CA ILE A 47 5.02 2.01 -19.30
C ILE A 47 6.40 2.38 -19.88
N GLY A 48 6.45 3.29 -20.84
CA GLY A 48 7.72 3.76 -21.40
C GLY A 48 8.62 4.47 -20.39
N GLY A 49 8.01 5.25 -19.52
CA GLY A 49 8.69 5.93 -18.41
C GLY A 49 9.27 4.98 -17.37
N LEU A 50 8.54 3.89 -17.07
CA LEU A 50 9.02 2.84 -16.16
C LEU A 50 10.32 2.19 -16.64
N SER A 51 10.38 1.81 -17.91
CA SER A 51 11.60 1.21 -18.47
C SER A 51 12.81 2.13 -18.28
N ALA A 52 12.64 3.43 -18.47
CA ALA A 52 13.70 4.41 -18.25
C ALA A 52 14.10 4.51 -16.76
N ILE A 53 13.12 4.48 -15.82
CA ILE A 53 13.39 4.48 -14.38
C ILE A 53 14.20 3.25 -14.00
N PHE A 54 13.73 2.05 -14.35
CA PHE A 54 14.38 0.81 -13.94
C PHE A 54 15.77 0.65 -14.59
N THR A 55 15.93 1.05 -15.84
CA THR A 55 17.26 1.06 -16.49
C THR A 55 18.26 1.90 -15.70
N GLU A 56 17.85 3.07 -15.21
CA GLU A 56 18.74 3.93 -14.42
C GLU A 56 18.95 3.42 -13.00
N ILE A 57 17.93 2.84 -12.36
CA ILE A 57 18.05 2.29 -11.00
C ILE A 57 18.98 1.08 -11.00
N HIS A 58 18.77 0.13 -11.88
CA HIS A 58 19.54 -1.12 -11.92
C HIS A 58 21.01 -0.95 -12.30
N LYS A 59 21.39 0.12 -12.96
CA LYS A 59 22.80 0.46 -13.17
C LYS A 59 23.59 0.64 -11.85
N CYS A 60 22.92 1.11 -10.81
CA CYS A 60 23.55 1.46 -9.54
C CYS A 60 23.14 0.54 -8.39
N HIS A 61 21.92 -0.01 -8.44
CA HIS A 61 21.33 -0.85 -7.40
C HIS A 61 20.66 -2.10 -7.99
N PRO A 62 21.45 -3.10 -8.45
CA PRO A 62 20.90 -4.27 -9.14
C PRO A 62 20.04 -5.18 -8.23
N ARG A 63 20.06 -4.99 -6.92
CA ARG A 63 19.31 -5.78 -5.94
C ARG A 63 18.02 -5.14 -5.47
N ILE A 64 17.64 -3.95 -5.98
CA ILE A 64 16.37 -3.35 -5.62
C ILE A 64 15.22 -4.25 -6.08
N GLU A 65 14.39 -4.65 -5.13
CA GLU A 65 13.12 -5.29 -5.45
C GLU A 65 12.10 -4.22 -5.83
N ALA A 66 11.45 -4.41 -6.97
CA ALA A 66 10.50 -3.45 -7.48
C ALA A 66 9.11 -4.06 -7.65
N THR A 67 8.11 -3.34 -7.17
CA THR A 67 6.70 -3.63 -7.43
C THR A 67 6.09 -2.48 -8.22
N VAL A 68 5.36 -2.80 -9.28
CA VAL A 68 4.60 -1.82 -10.05
C VAL A 68 3.12 -2.08 -9.85
N VAL A 69 2.42 -1.08 -9.31
CA VAL A 69 0.97 -1.11 -9.17
C VAL A 69 0.35 -0.54 -10.44
N LEU A 70 -0.37 -1.37 -11.17
CA LEU A 70 -1.04 -1.01 -12.41
C LEU A 70 -2.55 -0.93 -12.21
N THR A 71 -3.16 0.13 -12.71
CA THR A 71 -4.62 0.17 -12.87
C THR A 71 -5.02 -0.62 -14.12
N ALA A 72 -6.23 -1.15 -14.17
CA ALA A 72 -6.72 -2.20 -15.08
C ALA A 72 -6.60 -1.94 -16.61
N ARG A 73 -6.10 -0.79 -17.04
CA ARG A 73 -5.92 -0.45 -18.47
C ARG A 73 -4.47 -0.48 -18.94
N ALA A 74 -3.53 -0.44 -18.04
CA ALA A 74 -2.11 -0.43 -18.40
C ALA A 74 -1.63 -1.85 -18.74
N VAL A 75 -2.23 -2.47 -19.75
CA VAL A 75 -1.76 -3.77 -20.22
C VAL A 75 -0.76 -3.53 -21.32
N ALA A 76 0.46 -3.87 -21.09
CA ALA A 76 1.28 -4.24 -22.21
C ALA A 76 2.19 -5.38 -21.82
N ALA A 77 2.11 -6.40 -22.60
CA ALA A 77 3.07 -7.47 -22.75
C ALA A 77 4.44 -6.91 -23.17
N SER A 78 5.08 -6.11 -22.33
CA SER A 78 6.49 -5.78 -22.47
C SER A 78 7.28 -6.83 -21.69
N ARG A 79 8.16 -7.56 -22.40
CA ARG A 79 9.13 -8.43 -21.73
C ARG A 79 10.06 -7.53 -20.94
N TRP A 80 9.89 -7.56 -19.61
CA TRP A 80 10.75 -6.82 -18.70
C TRP A 80 12.02 -7.63 -18.43
N TRP A 81 13.14 -6.98 -18.55
CA TRP A 81 14.46 -7.60 -18.32
C TRP A 81 14.85 -7.62 -16.85
N TYR A 82 14.02 -7.04 -15.96
CA TYR A 82 14.29 -6.88 -14.54
C TYR A 82 13.28 -7.67 -13.72
N PRO A 83 13.66 -8.13 -12.52
CA PRO A 83 12.73 -8.78 -11.60
C PRO A 83 11.74 -7.75 -11.03
N ILE A 84 10.63 -7.55 -11.74
CA ILE A 84 9.56 -6.66 -11.33
C ILE A 84 8.33 -7.49 -11.01
N THR A 85 7.77 -7.28 -9.82
CA THR A 85 6.46 -7.81 -9.45
C THR A 85 5.38 -6.85 -9.90
N PHE A 86 4.42 -7.32 -10.69
CA PHE A 86 3.25 -6.53 -11.07
C PHE A 86 2.10 -6.80 -10.11
N LEU A 87 1.59 -5.73 -9.49
CA LEU A 87 0.43 -5.73 -8.64
C LEU A 87 -0.73 -5.05 -9.37
N TRP A 88 -1.78 -5.81 -9.67
CA TRP A 88 -2.93 -5.32 -10.40
C TRP A 88 -3.96 -4.74 -9.43
N ALA A 89 -4.20 -3.45 -9.49
CA ALA A 89 -5.22 -2.79 -8.69
C ALA A 89 -6.62 -3.08 -9.24
N ILE A 90 -7.49 -3.55 -8.37
CA ILE A 90 -8.90 -3.79 -8.69
C ILE A 90 -9.67 -2.50 -8.46
N ASP A 91 -10.29 -2.01 -9.51
CA ASP A 91 -11.27 -0.93 -9.41
C ASP A 91 -12.62 -1.54 -8.98
N ALA A 92 -13.14 -1.09 -7.85
CA ALA A 92 -14.39 -1.59 -7.25
C ALA A 92 -15.64 -1.42 -8.15
N GLY A 93 -15.60 -0.54 -9.14
CA GLY A 93 -16.67 -0.38 -10.13
C GLY A 93 -16.69 -1.43 -11.25
N ARG A 94 -15.74 -2.40 -11.25
CA ARG A 94 -15.58 -3.37 -12.34
C ARG A 94 -15.50 -4.79 -11.80
N ALA A 95 -16.06 -5.73 -12.55
CA ALA A 95 -15.94 -7.14 -12.24
C ALA A 95 -14.47 -7.58 -12.25
N PHE A 96 -14.03 -8.25 -11.19
CA PHE A 96 -12.68 -8.77 -11.00
C PHE A 96 -12.13 -9.48 -12.25
N SER A 97 -12.92 -10.38 -12.83
CA SER A 97 -12.54 -11.18 -13.99
C SER A 97 -12.29 -10.39 -15.28
N ARG A 98 -12.78 -9.15 -15.37
CA ARG A 98 -12.62 -8.29 -16.55
C ARG A 98 -11.41 -7.34 -16.44
N CYS A 99 -10.85 -7.22 -15.25
CA CYS A 99 -9.83 -6.22 -14.94
C CYS A 99 -8.43 -6.82 -14.77
N ILE A 100 -8.34 -8.13 -14.51
CA ILE A 100 -7.08 -8.77 -14.14
C ILE A 100 -6.64 -9.71 -15.25
N PRO A 101 -5.39 -9.60 -15.72
CA PRO A 101 -4.81 -10.55 -16.64
C PRO A 101 -4.85 -11.97 -16.08
N ALA A 102 -5.09 -12.95 -16.96
CA ALA A 102 -5.19 -14.36 -16.56
C ALA A 102 -3.90 -14.92 -15.95
N ASP A 103 -2.78 -14.27 -16.17
CA ASP A 103 -1.44 -14.62 -15.68
C ASP A 103 -0.97 -13.70 -14.54
N ALA A 104 -1.84 -12.83 -14.03
CA ALA A 104 -1.51 -11.98 -12.89
C ALA A 104 -1.08 -12.83 -11.69
N HIS A 105 0.09 -12.56 -11.13
CA HIS A 105 0.60 -13.23 -9.93
C HIS A 105 -0.01 -12.63 -8.66
N ALA A 106 -0.10 -11.31 -8.59
CA ALA A 106 -0.59 -10.58 -7.44
C ALA A 106 -1.62 -9.51 -7.85
N VAL A 107 -2.59 -9.30 -6.98
CA VAL A 107 -3.66 -8.32 -7.17
C VAL A 107 -3.81 -7.46 -5.92
N SER A 108 -4.34 -6.25 -6.06
CA SER A 108 -4.56 -5.32 -4.95
C SER A 108 -6.00 -4.82 -4.95
N PHE A 109 -6.60 -4.80 -3.78
CA PHE A 109 -7.91 -4.20 -3.54
C PHE A 109 -7.84 -3.39 -2.25
N ALA A 110 -8.03 -2.08 -2.32
CA ALA A 110 -8.08 -1.20 -1.15
C ALA A 110 -9.54 -0.99 -0.74
N PRO A 111 -10.07 -1.73 0.24
CA PRO A 111 -11.44 -1.54 0.69
C PRO A 111 -11.60 -0.21 1.41
N ASP A 112 -12.58 0.59 1.01
CA ASP A 112 -13.01 1.81 1.66
C ASP A 112 -14.45 1.68 2.18
N GLU A 113 -15.02 2.74 2.77
CA GLU A 113 -16.39 2.72 3.31
C GLU A 113 -17.46 2.39 2.26
N GLU A 114 -17.20 2.72 0.98
CA GLU A 114 -18.12 2.46 -0.12
C GLU A 114 -17.98 1.04 -0.67
N THR A 115 -16.78 0.44 -0.58
CA THR A 115 -16.39 -0.76 -1.32
C THR A 115 -16.14 -1.98 -0.44
N ILE A 116 -16.02 -1.82 0.89
CA ILE A 116 -15.77 -2.94 1.82
C ILE A 116 -16.83 -4.05 1.69
N HIS A 117 -18.08 -3.70 1.32
CA HIS A 117 -19.15 -4.67 1.12
C HIS A 117 -18.91 -5.63 -0.05
N LEU A 118 -18.00 -5.29 -0.98
CA LEU A 118 -17.58 -6.10 -2.13
C LEU A 118 -16.48 -7.11 -1.78
N LEU A 119 -15.88 -7.00 -0.59
CA LEU A 119 -14.77 -7.86 -0.18
C LEU A 119 -15.09 -9.37 -0.31
N PRO A 120 -16.29 -9.87 0.01
CA PRO A 120 -16.63 -11.28 -0.20
C PRO A 120 -16.60 -11.70 -1.68
N GLU A 121 -17.06 -10.84 -2.58
CA GLU A 121 -17.03 -11.08 -4.03
C GLU A 121 -15.58 -11.09 -4.53
N VAL A 122 -14.80 -10.08 -4.15
CA VAL A 122 -13.39 -9.98 -4.50
C VAL A 122 -12.59 -11.21 -4.04
N LEU A 123 -12.81 -11.67 -2.79
CA LEU A 123 -12.17 -12.89 -2.28
C LEU A 123 -12.63 -14.15 -3.00
N GLY A 124 -13.91 -14.24 -3.35
CA GLY A 124 -14.47 -15.36 -4.13
C GLY A 124 -13.87 -15.45 -5.53
N ASP A 125 -13.71 -14.33 -6.19
CA ASP A 125 -13.10 -14.25 -7.52
C ASP A 125 -11.58 -14.46 -7.47
N PHE A 126 -10.91 -13.90 -6.46
CA PHE A 126 -9.51 -14.16 -6.20
C PHE A 126 -9.24 -15.65 -5.97
N ALA A 127 -10.07 -16.33 -5.18
CA ALA A 127 -9.95 -17.77 -4.94
C ALA A 127 -9.96 -18.58 -6.23
N LYS A 128 -10.80 -18.20 -7.21
CA LYS A 128 -10.93 -18.86 -8.53
C LYS A 128 -9.85 -18.43 -9.53
N SER A 129 -9.17 -17.31 -9.30
CA SER A 129 -8.17 -16.78 -10.23
C SER A 129 -6.86 -17.56 -10.17
N LYS A 130 -5.92 -17.28 -11.07
CA LYS A 130 -4.54 -17.78 -11.01
C LYS A 130 -3.64 -16.97 -10.09
N ALA A 131 -4.07 -15.77 -9.68
CA ALA A 131 -3.31 -14.95 -8.76
C ALA A 131 -3.08 -15.68 -7.44
N ARG A 132 -1.88 -15.56 -6.89
CA ARG A 132 -1.48 -16.22 -5.63
C ARG A 132 -1.55 -15.29 -4.45
N GLU A 133 -1.48 -13.98 -4.68
CA GLU A 133 -1.46 -12.97 -3.64
C GLU A 133 -2.54 -11.94 -3.87
N LEU A 134 -3.23 -11.57 -2.78
CA LEU A 134 -4.12 -10.42 -2.73
C LEU A 134 -3.62 -9.47 -1.65
N HIS A 135 -3.26 -8.27 -2.07
CA HIS A 135 -2.90 -7.19 -1.17
C HIS A 135 -4.15 -6.36 -0.84
N LEU A 136 -4.37 -6.12 0.44
CA LEU A 136 -5.45 -5.30 1.00
C LEU A 136 -4.81 -4.10 1.71
N PRO A 137 -4.33 -3.08 0.97
CA PRO A 137 -3.76 -1.88 1.56
C PRO A 137 -4.83 -1.04 2.25
N ASN A 138 -4.38 -0.18 3.16
CA ASN A 138 -5.23 0.87 3.71
C ASN A 138 -5.61 1.88 2.63
N VAL A 139 -6.70 2.60 2.86
CA VAL A 139 -7.12 3.72 2.01
C VAL A 139 -5.97 4.71 1.86
N ASN A 140 -5.72 5.17 0.64
CA ASN A 140 -4.82 6.28 0.39
C ASN A 140 -5.51 7.58 0.82
N ALA A 141 -5.20 8.03 2.03
CA ALA A 141 -5.82 9.21 2.64
C ALA A 141 -5.49 10.49 1.86
N ILE A 142 -4.31 10.57 1.25
CA ILE A 142 -3.85 11.73 0.50
C ILE A 142 -4.70 11.91 -0.75
N HIS A 143 -4.86 10.84 -1.53
CA HIS A 143 -5.73 10.82 -2.70
C HIS A 143 -7.20 11.09 -2.35
N ALA A 144 -7.68 10.45 -1.27
CA ALA A 144 -9.06 10.59 -0.83
C ALA A 144 -9.36 12.04 -0.42
N LEU A 145 -8.49 12.68 0.34
CA LEU A 145 -8.65 14.09 0.70
C LEU A 145 -8.62 15.00 -0.51
N ALA A 146 -7.75 14.76 -1.48
CA ALA A 146 -7.66 15.57 -2.69
C ALA A 146 -8.89 15.41 -3.60
N SER A 147 -9.45 14.21 -3.69
CA SER A 147 -10.57 13.91 -4.61
C SER A 147 -11.95 13.99 -3.97
N LYS A 148 -12.09 13.54 -2.71
CA LYS A 148 -13.38 13.42 -2.00
C LYS A 148 -13.55 14.44 -0.86
N GLY A 149 -12.47 15.11 -0.42
CA GLY A 149 -12.47 16.03 0.72
C GLY A 149 -12.54 15.34 2.10
N HIS A 150 -12.61 14.01 2.15
CA HIS A 150 -12.59 13.22 3.38
C HIS A 150 -11.91 11.88 3.15
N ILE A 151 -11.56 11.18 4.24
CA ILE A 151 -10.93 9.85 4.17
C ILE A 151 -12.03 8.81 4.37
N PRO A 152 -12.37 7.98 3.34
CA PRO A 152 -13.47 7.02 3.40
C PRO A 152 -13.06 5.72 4.13
N VAL A 153 -12.77 5.80 5.43
CA VAL A 153 -12.37 4.61 6.22
C VAL A 153 -13.60 3.79 6.58
N PRO A 154 -13.60 2.45 6.34
CA PRO A 154 -14.70 1.60 6.74
C PRO A 154 -14.95 1.64 8.25
N ARG A 155 -16.22 1.72 8.66
CA ARG A 155 -16.62 1.72 10.07
C ARG A 155 -16.64 0.28 10.64
N SER A 156 -16.54 0.16 11.95
CA SER A 156 -16.56 -1.14 12.64
C SER A 156 -17.77 -2.00 12.27
N LYS A 157 -18.94 -1.40 12.04
CA LYS A 157 -20.15 -2.10 11.58
C LYS A 157 -19.95 -2.74 10.20
N GLN A 158 -19.31 -2.02 9.27
CA GLN A 158 -19.07 -2.49 7.90
C GLN A 158 -18.06 -3.66 7.87
N PHE A 159 -17.00 -3.59 8.69
CA PHE A 159 -16.06 -4.71 8.86
C PHE A 159 -16.76 -5.96 9.39
N ARG A 160 -17.66 -5.81 10.39
CA ARG A 160 -18.44 -6.93 10.94
C ARG A 160 -19.36 -7.53 9.89
N GLU A 161 -20.11 -6.72 9.16
CA GLU A 161 -21.03 -7.18 8.11
C GLU A 161 -20.29 -7.90 6.98
N ALA A 162 -19.12 -7.39 6.55
CA ALA A 162 -18.26 -8.05 5.58
C ALA A 162 -17.75 -9.41 6.12
N GLY A 163 -17.32 -9.46 7.38
CA GLY A 163 -16.88 -10.69 8.06
C GLY A 163 -17.99 -11.74 8.14
N GLU A 164 -19.22 -11.35 8.51
CA GLU A 164 -20.37 -12.25 8.55
C GLU A 164 -20.74 -12.81 7.17
N LYS A 165 -20.68 -11.99 6.12
CA LYS A 165 -20.88 -12.45 4.74
C LYS A 165 -19.79 -13.43 4.31
N LEU A 166 -18.53 -13.14 4.64
CA LEU A 166 -17.40 -14.03 4.37
C LEU A 166 -17.54 -15.38 5.08
N ALA A 167 -17.93 -15.38 6.36
CA ALA A 167 -18.13 -16.61 7.11
C ALA A 167 -19.18 -17.54 6.47
N ARG A 168 -20.19 -16.97 5.79
CA ARG A 168 -21.23 -17.73 5.08
C ARG A 168 -20.83 -18.18 3.67
N SER A 169 -19.76 -17.58 3.10
CA SER A 169 -19.45 -17.74 1.66
C SER A 169 -18.74 -19.05 1.30
N ARG A 170 -18.24 -19.82 2.27
CA ARG A 170 -17.47 -21.08 2.06
C ARG A 170 -16.31 -20.94 1.06
N ILE A 171 -15.68 -19.77 1.00
CA ILE A 171 -14.52 -19.53 0.13
C ILE A 171 -13.33 -20.33 0.67
N SER A 172 -12.65 -21.09 -0.19
CA SER A 172 -11.33 -21.67 0.12
C SER A 172 -10.23 -20.80 -0.46
N LEU A 173 -9.22 -20.51 0.35
CA LEU A 173 -8.01 -19.77 -0.05
C LEU A 173 -6.78 -20.69 -0.06
N ASP A 174 -6.95 -21.98 -0.37
CA ASP A 174 -5.85 -22.92 -0.42
C ASP A 174 -4.81 -22.52 -1.47
N GLY A 175 -3.53 -22.48 -1.07
CA GLY A 175 -2.44 -22.02 -1.93
C GLY A 175 -2.44 -20.51 -2.24
N LYS A 176 -3.28 -19.72 -1.56
CA LYS A 176 -3.38 -18.26 -1.69
C LYS A 176 -2.81 -17.57 -0.46
N ARG A 177 -2.38 -16.31 -0.65
CA ARG A 177 -1.89 -15.45 0.41
C ARG A 177 -2.63 -14.11 0.39
N LEU A 178 -2.99 -13.63 1.57
CA LEU A 178 -3.53 -12.28 1.80
C LEU A 178 -2.49 -11.44 2.53
N VAL A 179 -2.17 -10.26 2.02
CA VAL A 179 -1.31 -9.27 2.67
C VAL A 179 -2.21 -8.10 3.08
N VAL A 180 -2.47 -7.97 4.36
CA VAL A 180 -3.49 -7.05 4.90
C VAL A 180 -2.80 -5.97 5.70
N HIS A 181 -3.05 -4.71 5.38
CA HIS A 181 -2.47 -3.57 6.09
C HIS A 181 -3.41 -2.95 7.13
N ASP A 182 -4.70 -3.23 7.06
CA ASP A 182 -5.65 -2.87 8.12
C ASP A 182 -5.68 -3.95 9.20
N PHE A 183 -5.43 -3.55 10.46
CA PHE A 183 -5.35 -4.49 11.58
C PHE A 183 -6.69 -5.19 11.88
N PHE A 184 -7.82 -4.48 11.80
CA PHE A 184 -9.12 -5.08 12.06
C PHE A 184 -9.51 -6.05 10.97
N LEU A 185 -9.30 -5.67 9.72
CA LEU A 185 -9.54 -6.54 8.59
C LEU A 185 -8.65 -7.78 8.65
N TRP A 186 -7.37 -7.62 8.99
CA TRP A 186 -6.46 -8.74 9.19
C TRP A 186 -6.98 -9.72 10.24
N ARG A 187 -7.44 -9.22 11.40
CA ARG A 187 -7.96 -10.05 12.47
C ARG A 187 -9.16 -10.87 12.01
N VAL A 188 -10.13 -10.22 11.35
CA VAL A 188 -11.31 -10.88 10.79
C VAL A 188 -10.91 -11.96 9.79
N LEU A 189 -10.02 -11.65 8.86
CA LEU A 189 -9.61 -12.59 7.81
C LEU A 189 -8.77 -13.74 8.37
N ARG A 190 -7.90 -13.49 9.35
CA ARG A 190 -7.11 -14.53 10.01
C ARG A 190 -7.99 -15.55 10.72
N ASP A 191 -9.04 -15.08 11.39
CA ASP A 191 -9.97 -15.96 12.12
C ASP A 191 -10.86 -16.76 11.16
N LEU A 192 -11.19 -16.23 9.98
CA LEU A 192 -11.97 -16.88 8.94
C LEU A 192 -11.17 -17.85 8.06
N PHE A 193 -9.88 -17.57 7.84
CA PHE A 193 -9.01 -18.35 6.96
C PHE A 193 -7.76 -18.84 7.70
N PRO A 194 -7.92 -19.63 8.77
CA PRO A 194 -6.79 -20.12 9.54
C PRO A 194 -5.92 -21.07 8.71
N ASP A 195 -4.63 -21.08 8.98
CA ASP A 195 -3.68 -22.07 8.49
C ASP A 195 -2.65 -22.43 9.58
N ALA A 196 -2.10 -23.64 9.50
CA ALA A 196 -1.22 -24.18 10.53
C ALA A 196 0.07 -23.36 10.75
N GLY A 197 0.51 -22.60 9.74
CA GLY A 197 1.73 -21.78 9.80
C GLY A 197 1.50 -20.29 9.99
N GLY A 198 0.23 -19.81 9.98
CA GLY A 198 -0.08 -18.38 10.06
C GLY A 198 0.41 -17.55 8.86
N HIS A 199 0.69 -18.21 7.71
CA HIS A 199 1.27 -17.55 6.53
C HIS A 199 0.22 -17.10 5.52
N ARG A 200 -1.01 -17.59 5.63
CA ARG A 200 -2.09 -17.30 4.67
C ARG A 200 -2.54 -15.84 4.77
N VAL A 201 -2.74 -15.33 5.98
CA VAL A 201 -3.17 -13.97 6.22
C VAL A 201 -2.09 -13.23 6.99
N GLN A 202 -1.34 -12.41 6.28
CA GLN A 202 -0.17 -11.70 6.82
C GLN A 202 -0.52 -10.25 7.15
N PHE A 203 0.02 -9.76 8.27
CA PHE A 203 0.00 -8.36 8.67
C PHE A 203 1.44 -7.88 8.86
N PRO A 204 1.97 -7.04 7.95
CA PRO A 204 3.36 -6.60 8.03
C PRO A 204 3.65 -5.63 9.18
N GLY A 205 2.61 -5.12 9.85
CA GLY A 205 2.74 -4.08 10.86
C GLY A 205 2.80 -2.68 10.26
N CYS A 206 2.95 -1.67 11.14
CA CYS A 206 3.08 -0.29 10.73
C CYS A 206 4.56 0.10 10.60
N GLU A 207 4.99 0.44 9.40
CA GLU A 207 6.34 0.91 9.09
C GLU A 207 6.38 2.40 8.71
N ALA A 208 5.25 3.10 8.85
CA ALA A 208 5.11 4.50 8.48
C ALA A 208 6.14 5.39 9.17
N GLY A 209 6.87 6.18 8.40
CA GLY A 209 7.86 7.10 8.90
C GLY A 209 9.13 6.45 9.50
N THR A 210 9.19 5.12 9.59
CA THR A 210 10.38 4.39 10.06
C THR A 210 11.10 3.72 8.89
N ARG A 211 10.52 2.67 8.31
CA ARG A 211 11.05 1.95 7.16
C ARG A 211 10.33 2.29 5.86
N LEU A 212 9.12 2.83 5.93
CA LEU A 212 8.29 3.21 4.79
C LEU A 212 8.21 4.73 4.65
N ALA A 213 8.41 5.22 3.43
CA ALA A 213 8.04 6.56 3.00
C ALA A 213 7.10 6.49 1.79
N TYR A 214 6.22 7.46 1.68
CA TYR A 214 5.36 7.64 0.52
C TYR A 214 5.63 8.98 -0.16
N VAL A 215 5.68 8.97 -1.48
CA VAL A 215 5.87 10.17 -2.31
C VAL A 215 4.69 10.27 -3.28
N ASP A 216 4.00 11.39 -3.29
CA ASP A 216 2.93 11.63 -4.26
C ASP A 216 3.48 12.14 -5.62
N TRP A 217 2.58 12.30 -6.61
CA TRP A 217 2.94 12.77 -7.96
C TRP A 217 3.51 14.19 -8.00
N ASP A 218 3.24 15.04 -6.99
CA ASP A 218 3.80 16.39 -6.85
C ASP A 218 5.15 16.40 -6.14
N GLY A 219 5.64 15.23 -5.71
CA GLY A 219 6.90 15.06 -4.98
C GLY A 219 6.81 15.40 -3.50
N ASN A 220 5.61 15.51 -2.95
CA ASN A 220 5.45 15.63 -1.51
C ASN A 220 5.75 14.30 -0.84
N VAL A 221 6.46 14.37 0.27
CA VAL A 221 6.88 13.21 1.06
C VAL A 221 6.01 13.10 2.30
N TYR A 222 5.55 11.89 2.60
CA TYR A 222 4.71 11.54 3.74
C TYR A 222 5.25 10.29 4.45
N PRO A 223 4.86 10.01 5.71
CA PRO A 223 5.21 8.78 6.42
C PRO A 223 4.68 7.52 5.73
N CYS A 224 3.45 7.58 5.22
CA CYS A 224 2.79 6.58 4.37
C CYS A 224 1.59 7.22 3.65
N ALA A 225 0.98 6.50 2.72
CA ALA A 225 -0.19 6.99 1.97
C ALA A 225 -1.43 7.22 2.85
N SER A 226 -1.52 6.58 4.02
CA SER A 226 -2.66 6.69 4.93
C SER A 226 -2.50 7.76 6.01
N ILE A 227 -1.33 8.41 6.11
CA ILE A 227 -1.07 9.50 7.05
C ILE A 227 -0.84 10.79 6.25
N PRO A 228 -1.86 11.65 6.12
CA PRO A 228 -1.82 12.82 5.23
C PRO A 228 -1.08 14.01 5.86
N ILE A 229 0.01 13.76 6.57
CA ILE A 229 0.87 14.77 7.15
C ILE A 229 2.12 14.91 6.29
N ARG A 230 2.18 15.98 5.51
CA ARG A 230 3.30 16.26 4.62
C ARG A 230 4.58 16.58 5.41
N LEU A 231 5.64 15.84 5.14
CA LEU A 231 6.97 16.05 5.74
C LEU A 231 7.82 17.08 4.98
N GLY A 232 7.60 17.20 3.68
CA GLY A 232 8.32 18.13 2.81
C GLY A 232 8.07 17.84 1.34
N ASN A 233 8.85 18.45 0.44
CA ASN A 233 8.74 18.25 -1.00
C ASN A 233 10.13 18.09 -1.64
N LEU A 234 10.27 17.13 -2.53
CA LEU A 234 11.52 16.79 -3.24
C LEU A 234 11.99 17.86 -4.23
N LEU A 235 11.12 18.82 -4.59
CA LEU A 235 11.49 19.99 -5.40
C LEU A 235 12.18 21.07 -4.57
N GLU A 236 11.91 21.11 -3.26
CA GLU A 236 12.33 22.14 -2.33
C GLU A 236 13.55 21.70 -1.51
N ASN A 237 13.58 20.43 -1.12
CA ASN A 237 14.59 19.89 -0.22
C ASN A 237 15.04 18.48 -0.64
N PRO A 238 16.30 18.11 -0.42
CA PRO A 238 16.78 16.74 -0.59
C PRO A 238 16.06 15.80 0.41
N PHE A 239 15.88 14.54 0.00
CA PHE A 239 15.10 13.57 0.76
C PHE A 239 15.63 13.34 2.18
N ASP A 240 16.93 13.24 2.37
CA ASP A 240 17.58 13.02 3.67
C ASP A 240 17.24 14.13 4.68
N ARG A 241 17.19 15.37 4.23
CA ARG A 241 16.79 16.52 5.06
C ARG A 241 15.32 16.43 5.47
N ILE A 242 14.42 16.05 4.53
CA ILE A 242 13.01 15.83 4.83
C ILE A 242 12.84 14.68 5.82
N TRP A 243 13.55 13.58 5.60
CA TRP A 243 13.45 12.37 6.42
C TRP A 243 13.98 12.54 7.84
N ARG A 244 14.96 13.40 8.03
CA ARG A 244 15.53 13.74 9.36
C ARG A 244 14.77 14.86 10.09
N SER A 245 13.62 15.31 9.57
CA SER A 245 12.86 16.40 10.16
C SER A 245 12.30 16.05 11.55
N PRO A 246 12.25 17.03 12.48
CA PRO A 246 11.61 16.84 13.77
C PRO A 246 10.13 16.43 13.67
N GLN A 247 9.45 16.92 12.63
CA GLN A 247 8.05 16.57 12.37
C GLN A 247 7.87 15.06 12.13
N ARG A 248 8.74 14.43 11.31
CA ARG A 248 8.69 12.98 11.13
C ARG A 248 8.93 12.24 12.45
N MET A 249 9.89 12.70 13.24
CA MET A 249 10.20 12.07 14.52
C MET A 249 9.00 12.14 15.48
N ALA A 250 8.33 13.27 15.56
CA ALA A 250 7.11 13.41 16.37
C ALA A 250 5.97 12.49 15.92
N ILE A 251 5.81 12.30 14.59
CA ILE A 251 4.81 11.36 14.03
C ILE A 251 5.17 9.92 14.41
N VAL A 252 6.43 9.53 14.26
CA VAL A 252 6.89 8.18 14.62
C VAL A 252 6.70 7.92 16.12
N GLU A 253 7.00 8.90 16.95
CA GLU A 253 6.77 8.81 18.39
C GLU A 253 5.27 8.67 18.70
N ALA A 254 4.42 9.46 18.06
CA ALA A 254 2.97 9.36 18.21
C ALA A 254 2.42 7.99 17.78
N ILE A 255 2.92 7.42 16.66
CA ILE A 255 2.52 6.09 16.19
C ILE A 255 2.95 4.99 17.17
N HIS A 256 4.09 5.17 17.84
CA HIS A 256 4.62 4.18 18.79
C HIS A 256 4.20 4.42 20.24
N SER A 257 3.58 5.58 20.55
CA SER A 257 2.99 5.81 21.86
C SER A 257 1.78 4.88 22.06
N VAL A 258 1.63 4.41 23.30
CA VAL A 258 0.46 3.62 23.68
C VAL A 258 -0.65 4.59 24.06
N PRO A 259 -1.79 4.66 23.32
CA PRO A 259 -2.94 5.40 23.78
C PRO A 259 -3.39 4.87 25.14
N VAL A 260 -3.88 5.77 26.01
CA VAL A 260 -4.27 5.42 27.41
C VAL A 260 -5.23 4.23 27.45
N ASP A 261 -6.17 4.16 26.49
CA ASP A 261 -7.14 3.08 26.39
C ASP A 261 -6.58 1.77 25.82
N CYS A 262 -5.36 1.79 25.28
CA CYS A 262 -4.70 0.62 24.71
C CYS A 262 -3.70 -0.03 25.67
N ASP A 263 -3.45 0.53 26.84
CA ASP A 263 -2.41 0.08 27.78
C ASP A 263 -2.60 -1.38 28.22
N SER A 264 -3.86 -1.82 28.36
CA SER A 264 -4.24 -3.21 28.67
C SER A 264 -4.69 -4.02 27.45
N CYS A 265 -4.62 -3.47 26.25
CA CYS A 265 -5.11 -4.15 25.05
C CYS A 265 -4.14 -5.24 24.58
N MET A 266 -4.57 -6.49 24.62
CA MET A 266 -3.78 -7.64 24.13
C MET A 266 -3.40 -7.54 22.64
N ALA A 267 -4.10 -6.73 21.86
CA ALA A 267 -3.82 -6.52 20.44
C ALA A 267 -2.81 -5.40 20.19
N HIS A 268 -2.36 -4.66 21.23
CA HIS A 268 -1.51 -3.49 21.10
C HIS A 268 -0.19 -3.80 20.36
N SER A 269 0.42 -4.95 20.61
CA SER A 269 1.68 -5.35 19.96
C SER A 269 1.58 -5.40 18.43
N GLY A 270 0.40 -5.74 17.89
CA GLY A 270 0.14 -5.74 16.45
C GLY A 270 -0.45 -4.42 15.94
N CYS A 271 -1.38 -3.86 16.70
CA CYS A 271 -2.13 -2.65 16.33
C CYS A 271 -1.33 -1.36 16.54
N ARG A 272 -0.53 -1.27 17.62
CA ARG A 272 0.23 -0.06 17.99
C ARG A 272 -0.61 1.22 18.01
N GLY A 273 -1.86 1.11 18.43
CA GLY A 273 -2.79 2.25 18.46
C GLY A 273 -3.36 2.70 17.11
N LEU A 274 -3.02 2.04 16.01
CA LEU A 274 -3.54 2.37 14.67
C LEU A 274 -5.06 2.35 14.60
N ALA A 275 -5.71 1.54 15.43
CA ALA A 275 -7.15 1.49 15.58
C ALA A 275 -7.75 2.84 15.98
N HIS A 276 -7.08 3.59 16.85
CA HIS A 276 -7.52 4.93 17.25
C HIS A 276 -7.38 5.96 16.13
N PHE A 277 -6.33 5.87 15.33
CA PHE A 277 -6.16 6.75 14.17
C PHE A 277 -7.17 6.44 13.06
N ALA A 278 -7.50 5.16 12.85
CA ALA A 278 -8.43 4.74 11.81
C ALA A 278 -9.90 4.97 12.18
N SER A 279 -10.24 4.95 13.48
CA SER A 279 -11.64 5.05 13.93
C SER A 279 -12.18 6.47 14.03
N GLY A 280 -11.32 7.49 13.90
CA GLY A 280 -11.74 8.88 14.03
C GLY A 280 -12.40 9.18 15.39
N ILE A 281 -12.06 8.41 16.42
CA ILE A 281 -12.46 8.70 17.79
C ILE A 281 -11.62 9.89 18.25
N SER A 282 -12.01 11.07 17.78
CA SER A 282 -11.82 12.30 18.52
C SER A 282 -13.04 12.44 19.39
N ASP A 283 -12.83 12.49 20.69
CA ASP A 283 -13.82 12.91 21.65
C ASP A 283 -14.46 14.25 21.29
#